data_45ba0687c9af076d3f98c137f9dea849
#
_entry.id   45ba0687c9af076d3f98c137f9dea849
#
_cell.length_a   1.000
_cell.length_b   1.000
_cell.length_c   1.000
_cell.angle_alpha   90.00
_cell.angle_beta   90.00
_cell.angle_gamma   90.00
#
_symmetry.space_group_name_H-M   'P 1'
#
loop_
_entity.id
_entity.type
_entity.pdbx_description
1 polymer ?
#
loop_
_entity_poly.entity_id
_entity_poly.type
_entity_poly.pdbx_seq_one_letter_code
_entity_poly.pdbx_strand_id
1 'polypeptide(L)'
;MQRALGLELPGLGKPGALDKRNYPPGQHGRERKPKLSEFGAQLREKQKLIFHYGLREEQLRRFVRVAKRVQQNGNWAEALIGLLERRLDNVVFRLGFARSIAQARQLVSHGHVLVNGRRVTIGSYVLRVGDFIRLTEKAGGEMTEPSRTNPRLGLPSYLQFAAEGVTTHGTVLSVPGNEHVPFEFNLRQVAEYYAKRGV
;
A
#
# COMPACT_ATOMS: atom_id res chain seq x y z
N MET A 1 -1.24 -14.28 -7.47
CA MET A 1 -0.49 -13.66 -6.36
C MET A 1 -1.13 -13.99 -5.01
N GLN A 2 -2.32 -13.52 -4.66
CA GLN A 2 -3.00 -13.80 -3.36
C GLN A 2 -3.07 -15.28 -3.03
N ARG A 3 -3.51 -16.14 -3.95
CA ARG A 3 -3.55 -17.61 -3.77
C ARG A 3 -2.16 -18.22 -3.46
N ALA A 4 -1.09 -17.71 -4.06
CA ALA A 4 0.27 -18.18 -3.79
C ALA A 4 0.74 -17.80 -2.38
N LEU A 5 0.30 -16.65 -1.88
CA LEU A 5 0.58 -16.18 -0.54
C LEU A 5 -0.37 -16.77 0.51
N GLY A 6 -1.54 -17.28 0.09
CA GLY A 6 -2.60 -17.71 0.99
C GLY A 6 -3.17 -16.56 1.82
N LEU A 7 -3.08 -15.33 1.32
CA LEU A 7 -3.49 -14.10 1.99
C LEU A 7 -4.23 -13.19 1.01
N GLU A 8 -5.35 -12.65 1.42
CA GLU A 8 -6.05 -11.62 0.68
C GLU A 8 -5.37 -10.25 0.90
N LEU A 9 -4.96 -9.62 -0.20
CA LEU A 9 -4.34 -8.30 -0.17
C LEU A 9 -5.38 -7.26 -0.62
N PRO A 10 -5.79 -6.34 0.27
CA PRO A 10 -6.77 -5.31 -0.08
C PRO A 10 -6.32 -4.48 -1.29
N GLY A 11 -7.24 -4.22 -2.21
CA GLY A 11 -6.93 -3.46 -3.42
C GLY A 11 -6.23 -4.24 -4.54
N LEU A 12 -5.86 -5.51 -4.31
CA LEU A 12 -5.32 -6.38 -5.35
C LEU A 12 -6.40 -7.36 -5.84
N GLY A 13 -7.01 -7.06 -6.99
CA GLY A 13 -8.07 -7.88 -7.56
C GLY A 13 -9.45 -7.72 -6.89
N LYS A 14 -10.34 -8.66 -7.12
CA LYS A 14 -11.69 -8.68 -6.51
C LYS A 14 -11.64 -9.21 -5.08
N PRO A 15 -12.48 -8.71 -4.16
CA PRO A 15 -12.68 -9.31 -2.85
C PRO A 15 -13.12 -10.77 -2.96
N GLY A 16 -12.80 -11.60 -1.95
CA GLY A 16 -13.18 -13.02 -1.94
C GLY A 16 -12.39 -13.88 -2.94
N ALA A 17 -11.20 -13.45 -3.33
CA ALA A 17 -10.37 -14.22 -4.28
C ALA A 17 -9.94 -15.59 -3.73
N LEU A 18 -9.92 -15.76 -2.41
CA LEU A 18 -9.58 -17.01 -1.73
C LEU A 18 -10.78 -17.88 -1.42
N ASP A 19 -12.00 -17.33 -1.39
CA ASP A 19 -13.23 -18.07 -1.00
C ASP A 19 -13.48 -19.25 -1.92
N LYS A 20 -13.29 -19.06 -3.24
CA LYS A 20 -13.50 -20.10 -4.23
C LYS A 20 -12.34 -21.10 -4.33
N ARG A 21 -11.10 -20.64 -4.09
CA ARG A 21 -9.86 -21.44 -4.25
C ARG A 21 -8.81 -20.98 -3.26
N ASN A 22 -8.76 -21.56 -2.07
CA ASN A 22 -7.83 -21.23 -0.98
C ASN A 22 -6.45 -21.93 -1.07
N TYR A 23 -6.16 -22.58 -2.21
CA TYR A 23 -4.91 -23.30 -2.44
C TYR A 23 -4.05 -22.60 -3.50
N PRO A 24 -2.71 -22.76 -3.49
CA PRO A 24 -1.81 -22.18 -4.47
C PRO A 24 -2.19 -22.53 -5.91
N PRO A 25 -1.81 -21.72 -6.90
CA PRO A 25 -2.01 -22.03 -8.30
C PRO A 25 -1.05 -23.16 -8.74
N GLY A 26 -1.37 -23.83 -9.83
CA GLY A 26 -0.55 -24.90 -10.44
C GLY A 26 -1.11 -26.28 -10.18
N GLN A 27 -0.50 -27.29 -10.80
CA GLN A 27 -0.90 -28.70 -10.76
C GLN A 27 -0.91 -29.24 -9.33
N HIS A 28 0.13 -28.95 -8.55
CA HIS A 28 0.32 -29.41 -7.17
C HIS A 28 -0.30 -28.49 -6.11
N GLY A 29 -1.13 -27.52 -6.50
CA GLY A 29 -1.68 -26.53 -5.58
C GLY A 29 -2.58 -27.12 -4.47
N ARG A 30 -3.21 -28.29 -4.71
CA ARG A 30 -4.05 -29.00 -3.74
C ARG A 30 -3.28 -29.96 -2.82
N GLU A 31 -2.02 -30.24 -3.13
CA GLU A 31 -1.18 -31.14 -2.36
C GLU A 31 -0.70 -30.48 -1.06
N ARG A 32 -0.13 -31.30 -0.16
CA ARG A 32 0.46 -30.80 1.08
C ARG A 32 1.57 -29.80 0.78
N LYS A 33 1.45 -28.59 1.32
CA LYS A 33 2.47 -27.57 1.17
C LYS A 33 3.76 -28.01 1.87
N PRO A 34 4.93 -27.96 1.21
CA PRO A 34 6.20 -28.22 1.88
C PRO A 34 6.45 -27.16 2.94
N LYS A 35 7.18 -27.52 4.00
CA LYS A 35 7.63 -26.58 5.03
C LYS A 35 8.52 -25.52 4.38
N LEU A 36 8.22 -24.27 4.59
CA LEU A 36 9.05 -23.18 4.07
C LEU A 36 10.41 -23.17 4.78
N SER A 37 11.48 -22.97 4.01
CA SER A 37 12.77 -22.60 4.58
C SER A 37 12.70 -21.20 5.17
N GLU A 38 13.64 -20.86 6.06
CA GLU A 38 13.74 -19.50 6.62
C GLU A 38 13.78 -18.43 5.52
N PHE A 39 14.61 -18.63 4.51
CA PHE A 39 14.67 -17.75 3.34
C PHE A 39 13.32 -17.66 2.60
N GLY A 40 12.63 -18.80 2.43
CA GLY A 40 11.32 -18.83 1.79
C GLY A 40 10.26 -18.04 2.56
N ALA A 41 10.30 -18.10 3.90
CA ALA A 41 9.43 -17.31 4.77
C ALA A 41 9.72 -15.80 4.64
N GLN A 42 10.97 -15.39 4.76
CA GLN A 42 11.41 -14.00 4.59
C GLN A 42 11.06 -13.44 3.19
N LEU A 43 11.28 -14.23 2.14
CA LEU A 43 10.92 -13.87 0.77
C LEU A 43 9.40 -13.65 0.63
N ARG A 44 8.60 -14.51 1.25
CA ARG A 44 7.14 -14.42 1.21
C ARG A 44 6.65 -13.14 1.88
N GLU A 45 7.19 -12.76 3.03
CA GLU A 45 6.84 -11.52 3.72
C GLU A 45 7.17 -10.28 2.87
N LYS A 46 8.34 -10.26 2.24
CA LYS A 46 8.71 -9.21 1.29
C LYS A 46 7.74 -9.16 0.09
N GLN A 47 7.34 -10.31 -0.45
CA GLN A 47 6.40 -10.37 -1.58
C GLN A 47 5.02 -9.81 -1.23
N LYS A 48 4.54 -9.94 0.01
CA LYS A 48 3.29 -9.32 0.46
C LYS A 48 3.35 -7.80 0.26
N LEU A 49 4.44 -7.15 0.68
CA LEU A 49 4.64 -5.71 0.48
C LEU A 49 4.69 -5.34 -1.01
N ILE A 50 5.49 -6.05 -1.80
CA ILE A 50 5.63 -5.80 -3.24
C ILE A 50 4.27 -5.85 -3.93
N PHE A 51 3.48 -6.89 -3.66
CA PHE A 51 2.20 -7.09 -4.34
C PHE A 51 1.12 -6.13 -3.87
N HIS A 52 1.06 -5.83 -2.56
CA HIS A 52 0.09 -4.89 -2.04
C HIS A 52 0.32 -3.48 -2.59
N TYR A 53 1.54 -2.94 -2.43
CA TYR A 53 1.86 -1.58 -2.91
C TYR A 53 2.14 -1.51 -4.42
N GLY A 54 2.08 -2.63 -5.14
CA GLY A 54 2.32 -2.68 -6.58
C GLY A 54 3.72 -2.20 -6.96
N LEU A 55 4.74 -2.60 -6.20
CA LEU A 55 6.12 -2.19 -6.38
C LEU A 55 6.90 -3.15 -7.27
N ARG A 56 8.00 -2.66 -7.83
CA ARG A 56 9.10 -3.48 -8.35
C ARG A 56 10.15 -3.66 -7.26
N GLU A 57 10.94 -4.72 -7.34
CA GLU A 57 12.02 -5.00 -6.37
C GLU A 57 12.96 -3.80 -6.19
N GLU A 58 13.38 -3.17 -7.28
CA GLU A 58 14.27 -2.00 -7.24
C GLU A 58 13.64 -0.80 -6.52
N GLN A 59 12.34 -0.61 -6.67
CA GLN A 59 11.63 0.45 -5.96
C GLN A 59 11.61 0.17 -4.44
N LEU A 60 11.31 -1.06 -4.04
CA LEU A 60 11.33 -1.44 -2.63
C LEU A 60 12.73 -1.31 -2.04
N ARG A 61 13.78 -1.76 -2.73
CA ARG A 61 15.18 -1.56 -2.32
C ARG A 61 15.52 -0.08 -2.13
N ARG A 62 15.05 0.79 -3.03
CA ARG A 62 15.24 2.24 -2.89
C ARG A 62 14.60 2.76 -1.62
N PHE A 63 13.36 2.35 -1.30
CA PHE A 63 12.70 2.72 -0.05
C PHE A 63 13.43 2.20 1.19
N VAL A 64 13.96 0.98 1.16
CA VAL A 64 14.79 0.43 2.23
C VAL A 64 16.05 1.30 2.46
N ARG A 65 16.77 1.68 1.39
CA ARG A 65 17.95 2.57 1.52
C ARG A 65 17.57 3.92 2.11
N VAL A 66 16.44 4.51 1.70
CA VAL A 66 15.96 5.77 2.26
C VAL A 66 15.59 5.61 3.73
N ALA A 67 14.86 4.54 4.10
CA ALA A 67 14.47 4.26 5.48
C ALA A 67 15.70 4.11 6.40
N LYS A 68 16.74 3.39 5.96
CA LYS A 68 18.00 3.23 6.70
C LYS A 68 18.74 4.56 6.88
N ARG A 69 18.71 5.47 5.89
CA ARG A 69 19.34 6.80 6.01
C ARG A 69 18.59 7.71 7.00
N VAL A 70 17.25 7.63 7.02
CA VAL A 70 16.43 8.44 7.92
C VAL A 70 16.54 7.97 9.38
N GLN A 71 16.69 6.66 9.58
CA GLN A 71 16.71 6.03 10.90
C GLN A 71 18.02 5.25 11.12
N GLN A 72 19.15 5.97 11.15
CA GLN A 72 20.48 5.33 11.28
C GLN A 72 20.64 4.53 12.57
N ASN A 73 20.02 4.97 13.67
CA ASN A 73 20.11 4.35 15.01
C ASN A 73 18.78 3.79 15.52
N GLY A 74 17.75 3.71 14.68
CA GLY A 74 16.40 3.31 15.04
C GLY A 74 15.85 2.15 14.22
N ASN A 75 14.55 1.90 14.38
CA ASN A 75 13.84 0.87 13.65
C ASN A 75 13.54 1.31 12.20
N TRP A 76 14.54 1.15 11.31
CA TRP A 76 14.39 1.50 9.90
C TRP A 76 13.23 0.76 9.22
N ALA A 77 12.84 -0.39 9.75
CA ALA A 77 11.74 -1.17 9.18
C ALA A 77 10.39 -0.48 9.39
N GLU A 78 10.17 0.16 10.55
CA GLU A 78 9.01 1.03 10.78
C GLU A 78 9.03 2.26 9.88
N ALA A 79 10.19 2.90 9.73
CA ALA A 79 10.36 4.01 8.81
C ALA A 79 10.03 3.60 7.36
N LEU A 80 10.39 2.38 6.95
CA LEU A 80 10.02 1.82 5.65
C LEU A 80 8.50 1.79 5.47
N ILE A 81 7.76 1.29 6.45
CA ILE A 81 6.30 1.26 6.41
C ILE A 81 5.74 2.69 6.33
N GLY A 82 6.24 3.59 7.16
CA GLY A 82 5.85 5.01 7.12
C GLY A 82 6.07 5.65 5.75
N LEU A 83 7.12 5.28 5.03
CA LEU A 83 7.35 5.75 3.67
C LEU A 83 6.40 5.11 2.66
N LEU A 84 6.11 3.81 2.78
CA LEU A 84 5.22 3.08 1.88
C LEU A 84 3.77 3.52 2.03
N GLU A 85 3.28 3.69 3.27
CA GLU A 85 1.91 4.13 3.54
C GLU A 85 1.67 5.59 3.10
N ARG A 86 2.68 6.46 3.17
CA ARG A 86 2.57 7.86 2.73
C ARG A 86 2.78 8.07 1.22
N ARG A 87 2.94 7.04 0.42
CA ARG A 87 2.94 7.17 -1.04
C ARG A 87 1.60 7.71 -1.52
N LEU A 88 1.64 8.66 -2.47
CA LEU A 88 0.43 9.30 -2.99
C LEU A 88 -0.56 8.29 -3.60
N ASP A 89 -0.08 7.29 -4.35
CA ASP A 89 -0.94 6.23 -4.91
C ASP A 89 -1.61 5.39 -3.81
N ASN A 90 -0.91 5.11 -2.71
CA ASN A 90 -1.49 4.41 -1.58
C ASN A 90 -2.49 5.29 -0.81
N VAL A 91 -2.14 6.55 -0.51
CA VAL A 91 -3.04 7.48 0.21
C VAL A 91 -4.33 7.72 -0.57
N VAL A 92 -4.26 7.87 -1.89
CA VAL A 92 -5.45 7.98 -2.77
C VAL A 92 -6.34 6.74 -2.65
N PHE A 93 -5.75 5.54 -2.56
CA PHE A 93 -6.49 4.30 -2.32
C PHE A 93 -7.07 4.24 -0.89
N ARG A 94 -6.31 4.64 0.13
CA ARG A 94 -6.73 4.62 1.54
C ARG A 94 -7.85 5.63 1.85
N LEU A 95 -7.86 6.78 1.16
CA LEU A 95 -8.97 7.75 1.19
C LEU A 95 -10.23 7.25 0.45
N GLY A 96 -10.18 6.07 -0.16
CA GLY A 96 -11.32 5.52 -0.90
C GLY A 96 -11.55 6.17 -2.27
N PHE A 97 -10.63 6.99 -2.78
CA PHE A 97 -10.78 7.61 -4.11
C PHE A 97 -10.65 6.59 -5.25
N ALA A 98 -10.11 5.42 -4.96
CA ALA A 98 -9.92 4.33 -5.92
C ALA A 98 -10.22 2.97 -5.29
N ARG A 99 -10.65 2.00 -6.10
CA ARG A 99 -10.90 0.60 -5.67
C ARG A 99 -9.65 -0.25 -5.59
N SER A 100 -8.52 0.24 -6.11
CA SER A 100 -7.23 -0.46 -6.10
C SER A 100 -6.07 0.52 -6.19
N ILE A 101 -4.88 0.10 -5.74
CA ILE A 101 -3.65 0.92 -5.88
C ILE A 101 -3.31 1.15 -7.36
N ALA A 102 -3.63 0.20 -8.24
CA ALA A 102 -3.44 0.37 -9.69
C ALA A 102 -4.32 1.51 -10.25
N GLN A 103 -5.61 1.55 -9.86
CA GLN A 103 -6.51 2.64 -10.22
C GLN A 103 -6.08 3.96 -9.60
N ALA A 104 -5.67 3.96 -8.33
CA ALA A 104 -5.14 5.14 -7.65
C ALA A 104 -3.93 5.71 -8.41
N ARG A 105 -3.00 4.86 -8.82
CA ARG A 105 -1.84 5.24 -9.64
C ARG A 105 -2.26 5.83 -10.98
N GLN A 106 -3.29 5.30 -11.61
CA GLN A 106 -3.84 5.83 -12.85
C GLN A 106 -4.44 7.23 -12.65
N LEU A 107 -5.23 7.43 -11.59
CA LEU A 107 -5.77 8.76 -11.23
C LEU A 107 -4.65 9.78 -11.03
N VAL A 108 -3.60 9.41 -10.29
CA VAL A 108 -2.44 10.28 -10.08
C VAL A 108 -1.73 10.57 -11.39
N SER A 109 -1.38 9.56 -12.19
CA SER A 109 -0.62 9.74 -13.44
C SER A 109 -1.37 10.57 -14.49
N HIS A 110 -2.70 10.51 -14.48
CA HIS A 110 -3.56 11.32 -15.35
C HIS A 110 -3.80 12.73 -14.80
N GLY A 111 -3.20 13.08 -13.66
CA GLY A 111 -3.28 14.42 -13.08
C GLY A 111 -4.61 14.78 -12.45
N HIS A 112 -5.35 13.78 -11.97
CA HIS A 112 -6.63 13.95 -11.28
C HIS A 112 -6.48 14.21 -9.78
N VAL A 113 -5.27 14.26 -9.25
CA VAL A 113 -4.97 14.47 -7.83
C VAL A 113 -4.13 15.73 -7.65
N LEU A 114 -4.52 16.55 -6.68
CA LEU A 114 -3.78 17.74 -6.25
C LEU A 114 -3.27 17.52 -4.82
N VAL A 115 -2.05 17.94 -4.59
CA VAL A 115 -1.42 18.02 -3.26
C VAL A 115 -1.12 19.48 -2.97
N ASN A 116 -1.67 20.02 -1.87
CA ASN A 116 -1.53 21.43 -1.50
C ASN A 116 -1.90 22.40 -2.66
N GLY A 117 -2.95 22.05 -3.42
CA GLY A 117 -3.43 22.84 -4.55
C GLY A 117 -2.65 22.64 -5.87
N ARG A 118 -1.54 21.89 -5.86
CA ARG A 118 -0.71 21.64 -7.05
C ARG A 118 -0.95 20.24 -7.60
N ARG A 119 -1.03 20.12 -8.92
CA ARG A 119 -1.17 18.83 -9.60
C ARG A 119 0.11 18.00 -9.44
N VAL A 120 -0.02 16.78 -8.94
CA VAL A 120 1.06 15.80 -8.82
C VAL A 120 0.72 14.58 -9.65
N THR A 121 1.62 14.17 -10.55
CA THR A 121 1.43 13.03 -11.48
C THR A 121 2.29 11.82 -11.13
N ILE A 122 3.06 11.91 -10.05
CA ILE A 122 4.00 10.86 -9.63
C ILE A 122 3.38 10.07 -8.47
N GLY A 123 2.91 8.83 -8.72
CA GLY A 123 2.30 7.97 -7.70
C GLY A 123 3.22 7.62 -6.53
N SER A 124 4.54 7.60 -6.75
CA SER A 124 5.55 7.36 -5.71
C SER A 124 5.92 8.61 -4.89
N TYR A 125 5.27 9.75 -5.12
CA TYR A 125 5.45 10.95 -4.29
C TYR A 125 5.11 10.62 -2.84
N VAL A 126 6.01 10.92 -1.91
CA VAL A 126 5.83 10.66 -0.48
C VAL A 126 5.28 11.91 0.18
N LEU A 127 4.07 11.81 0.70
CA LEU A 127 3.37 12.89 1.40
C LEU A 127 4.00 13.16 2.76
N ARG A 128 3.92 14.40 3.21
CA ARG A 128 4.33 14.85 4.55
C ARG A 128 3.10 14.96 5.46
N VAL A 129 3.33 14.95 6.74
CA VAL A 129 2.30 15.30 7.72
C VAL A 129 1.85 16.74 7.46
N GLY A 130 0.55 16.96 7.43
CA GLY A 130 -0.08 18.23 7.08
C GLY A 130 -0.37 18.43 5.58
N ASP A 131 0.10 17.53 4.70
CA ASP A 131 -0.24 17.64 3.27
C ASP A 131 -1.73 17.40 3.06
N PHE A 132 -2.33 18.29 2.24
CA PHE A 132 -3.74 18.26 1.86
C PHE A 132 -3.90 17.69 0.46
N ILE A 133 -4.68 16.63 0.34
CA ILE A 133 -4.93 15.89 -0.89
C ILE A 133 -6.36 16.12 -1.34
N ARG A 134 -6.57 16.49 -2.60
CA ARG A 134 -7.91 16.57 -3.17
C ARG A 134 -7.97 16.03 -4.59
N LEU A 135 -9.16 15.58 -4.99
CA LEU A 135 -9.47 15.28 -6.39
C LEU A 135 -9.73 16.56 -7.17
N THR A 136 -9.42 16.54 -8.47
CA THR A 136 -9.91 17.57 -9.40
C THR A 136 -11.43 17.46 -9.51
N GLU A 137 -12.13 18.55 -9.89
CA GLU A 137 -13.58 18.54 -10.08
C GLU A 137 -14.04 17.40 -11.02
N LYS A 138 -13.34 17.20 -12.10
CA LYS A 138 -13.61 16.12 -13.06
C LYS A 138 -13.54 14.74 -12.41
N ALA A 139 -12.61 14.50 -11.52
CA ALA A 139 -12.43 13.21 -10.86
C ALA A 139 -13.28 13.09 -9.57
N GLY A 140 -13.64 14.20 -8.95
CA GLY A 140 -14.48 14.25 -7.76
C GLY A 140 -15.95 13.91 -7.99
N GLY A 141 -16.41 13.91 -9.26
CA GLY A 141 -17.74 13.49 -9.66
C GLY A 141 -17.88 11.97 -9.85
N GLU A 142 -18.60 11.58 -10.88
CA GLU A 142 -18.98 10.18 -11.19
C GLU A 142 -17.79 9.21 -11.29
N MET A 143 -16.61 9.69 -11.71
CA MET A 143 -15.44 8.84 -11.93
C MET A 143 -14.99 8.08 -10.66
N THR A 144 -15.05 8.71 -9.50
CA THR A 144 -14.59 8.13 -8.22
C THR A 144 -15.72 7.86 -7.24
N GLU A 145 -16.93 8.32 -7.52
CA GLU A 145 -18.09 8.17 -6.65
C GLU A 145 -18.32 6.73 -6.18
N PRO A 146 -18.31 5.70 -7.08
CA PRO A 146 -18.53 4.33 -6.65
C PRO A 146 -17.45 3.78 -5.70
N SER A 147 -16.25 4.38 -5.72
CA SER A 147 -15.16 4.01 -4.81
C SER A 147 -15.30 4.71 -3.46
N ARG A 148 -15.74 5.97 -3.48
CA ARG A 148 -15.93 6.80 -2.27
C ARG A 148 -17.15 6.37 -1.47
N THR A 149 -18.23 5.98 -2.15
CA THR A 149 -19.47 5.50 -1.52
C THR A 149 -19.27 4.13 -0.86
N ASN A 150 -18.44 3.27 -1.48
CA ASN A 150 -18.15 1.93 -0.93
C ASN A 150 -16.63 1.68 -0.97
N PRO A 151 -15.87 2.29 -0.07
CA PRO A 151 -14.43 2.10 0.03
C PRO A 151 -14.10 0.66 0.44
N ARG A 152 -13.02 0.11 -0.09
CA ARG A 152 -12.57 -1.26 0.25
C ARG A 152 -11.98 -1.41 1.63
N LEU A 153 -11.51 -0.33 2.20
CA LEU A 153 -10.89 -0.26 3.52
C LEU A 153 -11.49 0.89 4.29
N GLY A 154 -11.60 0.74 5.60
CA GLY A 154 -11.88 1.85 6.49
C GLY A 154 -10.79 2.92 6.42
N LEU A 155 -11.16 4.15 6.73
CA LEU A 155 -10.22 5.26 6.80
C LEU A 155 -9.25 5.02 7.98
N PRO A 156 -7.93 4.98 7.75
CA PRO A 156 -6.97 4.80 8.83
C PRO A 156 -6.81 6.07 9.65
N SER A 157 -6.41 5.93 10.92
CA SER A 157 -6.31 7.04 11.87
C SER A 157 -5.26 8.11 11.50
N TYR A 158 -4.30 7.80 10.64
CA TYR A 158 -3.33 8.79 10.14
C TYR A 158 -3.85 9.67 9.00
N LEU A 159 -5.09 9.43 8.53
CA LEU A 159 -5.77 10.23 7.51
C LEU A 159 -7.09 10.76 8.05
N GLN A 160 -7.48 11.94 7.58
CA GLN A 160 -8.76 12.55 7.91
C GLN A 160 -9.35 13.22 6.67
N PHE A 161 -10.67 13.14 6.51
CA PHE A 161 -11.37 13.98 5.54
C PHE A 161 -11.42 15.44 6.02
N ALA A 162 -11.44 16.39 5.09
CA ALA A 162 -11.41 17.82 5.39
C ALA A 162 -12.62 18.33 6.19
N ALA A 163 -13.80 17.71 5.96
CA ALA A 163 -15.03 17.99 6.70
C ALA A 163 -15.94 16.75 6.64
N GLU A 164 -16.91 16.69 7.55
CA GLU A 164 -17.95 15.67 7.56
C GLU A 164 -18.76 15.74 6.24
N GLY A 165 -18.95 14.59 5.59
CA GLY A 165 -19.61 14.49 4.28
C GLY A 165 -18.75 14.86 3.06
N VAL A 166 -17.56 15.43 3.24
CA VAL A 166 -16.64 15.76 2.15
C VAL A 166 -15.66 14.62 1.89
N THR A 167 -16.01 13.72 1.00
CA THR A 167 -15.20 12.54 0.66
C THR A 167 -14.25 12.75 -0.52
N THR A 168 -14.02 13.99 -0.97
CA THR A 168 -13.12 14.33 -2.09
C THR A 168 -11.80 14.96 -1.66
N HIS A 169 -11.65 15.23 -0.36
CA HIS A 169 -10.50 15.93 0.22
C HIS A 169 -10.03 15.22 1.48
N GLY A 170 -8.74 15.08 1.65
CA GLY A 170 -8.17 14.45 2.84
C GLY A 170 -6.83 15.05 3.23
N THR A 171 -6.44 14.86 4.48
CA THR A 171 -5.19 15.38 5.07
C THR A 171 -4.43 14.25 5.75
N VAL A 172 -3.11 14.30 5.70
CA VAL A 172 -2.22 13.40 6.45
C VAL A 172 -1.99 13.97 7.85
N LEU A 173 -2.48 13.30 8.90
CA LEU A 173 -2.39 13.77 10.29
C LEU A 173 -1.08 13.39 10.98
N SER A 174 -0.59 12.18 10.74
CA SER A 174 0.59 11.64 11.44
C SER A 174 1.40 10.72 10.53
N VAL A 175 2.57 10.31 10.99
CA VAL A 175 3.38 9.30 10.31
C VAL A 175 2.78 7.93 10.62
N PRO A 176 2.36 7.15 9.61
CA PRO A 176 1.79 5.82 9.82
C PRO A 176 2.84 4.81 10.28
N GLY A 177 2.45 3.92 11.18
CA GLY A 177 3.20 2.79 11.68
C GLY A 177 2.73 1.45 11.09
N ASN A 178 3.27 0.36 11.63
CA ASN A 178 2.98 -1.00 11.20
C ASN A 178 1.51 -1.40 11.39
N GLU A 179 0.84 -0.84 12.39
CA GLU A 179 -0.57 -1.05 12.72
C GLU A 179 -1.53 -0.60 11.64
N HIS A 180 -1.08 0.29 10.75
CA HIS A 180 -1.90 0.83 9.66
C HIS A 180 -1.86 -0.03 8.39
N VAL A 181 -0.97 -1.02 8.32
CA VAL A 181 -0.90 -1.93 7.17
C VAL A 181 -2.13 -2.85 7.18
N PRO A 182 -2.92 -2.90 6.08
CA PRO A 182 -4.23 -3.55 6.10
C PRO A 182 -4.17 -5.08 5.88
N PHE A 183 -3.04 -5.72 6.18
CA PHE A 183 -2.86 -7.17 6.08
C PHE A 183 -1.78 -7.65 7.04
N GLU A 184 -1.88 -8.91 7.42
CA GLU A 184 -0.87 -9.52 8.30
C GLU A 184 0.46 -9.77 7.59
N PHE A 185 1.52 -9.23 8.15
CA PHE A 185 2.88 -9.50 7.71
C PHE A 185 3.89 -9.38 8.86
N ASN A 186 5.03 -10.03 8.72
CA ASN A 186 6.08 -10.00 9.71
C ASN A 186 7.19 -9.03 9.30
N LEU A 187 7.17 -7.84 9.89
CA LEU A 187 8.14 -6.77 9.61
C LEU A 187 9.58 -7.20 9.90
N ARG A 188 9.79 -7.99 10.97
CA ARG A 188 11.12 -8.50 11.34
C ARG A 188 11.71 -9.39 10.24
N GLN A 189 10.91 -10.28 9.65
CA GLN A 189 11.37 -11.14 8.56
C GLN A 189 11.74 -10.34 7.31
N VAL A 190 11.03 -9.24 7.03
CA VAL A 190 11.40 -8.31 5.95
C VAL A 190 12.73 -7.62 6.26
N ALA A 191 12.92 -7.20 7.51
CA ALA A 191 14.18 -6.58 7.96
C ALA A 191 15.36 -7.55 7.81
N GLU A 192 15.21 -8.79 8.28
CA GLU A 192 16.22 -9.84 8.17
C GLU A 192 16.57 -10.18 6.71
N TYR A 193 15.55 -10.21 5.82
CA TYR A 193 15.77 -10.45 4.39
C TYR A 193 16.72 -9.43 3.77
N TYR A 194 16.56 -8.14 4.09
CA TYR A 194 17.40 -7.08 3.55
C TYR A 194 18.73 -6.91 4.29
N ALA A 195 18.81 -7.26 5.58
CA ALA A 195 20.05 -7.27 6.33
C ALA A 195 21.06 -8.28 5.74
N LYS A 196 20.60 -9.51 5.43
CA LYS A 196 21.44 -10.57 4.83
C LYS A 196 21.92 -10.24 3.41
N ARG A 197 21.35 -9.25 2.73
CA ARG A 197 21.66 -8.89 1.33
C ARG A 197 22.45 -7.59 1.18
N GLY A 198 22.85 -6.96 2.26
CA GLY A 198 23.68 -5.75 2.22
C GLY A 198 23.01 -4.54 1.55
N VAL A 199 21.68 -4.43 1.63
CA VAL A 199 20.89 -3.32 1.05
C VAL A 199 20.73 -2.22 2.10
#